data_b81b1d1a641b383c201543754f9cdc4e
#
_entry.id   b81b1d1a641b383c201543754f9cdc4e
#
_cell.length_a   1.000
_cell.length_b   1.000
_cell.length_c   1.000
_cell.angle_alpha   90.00
_cell.angle_beta   90.00
_cell.angle_gamma   90.00
#
_symmetry.space_group_name_H-M   'P 1'
#
loop_
_entity.id
_entity.type
_entity.pdbx_description
1 polymer ?
#
loop_
_entity_poly.entity_id
_entity_poly.type
_entity_poly.pdbx_seq_one_letter_code
_entity_poly.pdbx_strand_id
1 'polypeptide(L)'
;YLRPDVTVLKDAQKLWRSNHAVRDSVTLYNAKGFTVIHIGMMMLVKYSGNIGNGSWDSVQCEYVLPAELRPPVEVNAMVCVSNGQTARMLVVNPNGTIRCANMGAAGSNQGCVGSLCYPIP
;
A
#
# COMPACT_ATOMS: atom_id res chain seq x y z
N TYR A 1 -48.57 -9.05 -3.38
CA TYR A 1 -47.86 -8.13 -2.47
C TYR A 1 -46.49 -7.82 -3.03
N LEU A 2 -46.29 -6.59 -3.27
CA LEU A 2 -44.97 -6.13 -3.72
C LEU A 2 -44.08 -5.96 -2.49
N ARG A 3 -42.92 -6.49 -2.58
CA ARG A 3 -41.98 -6.40 -1.48
C ARG A 3 -41.16 -5.13 -1.58
N PRO A 4 -41.50 -4.09 -0.85
CA PRO A 4 -40.71 -2.88 -0.91
C PRO A 4 -39.29 -3.06 -0.42
N ASP A 5 -39.07 -4.04 0.45
CA ASP A 5 -37.75 -4.41 0.93
C ASP A 5 -36.80 -4.84 -0.18
N VAL A 6 -37.30 -5.53 -1.20
CA VAL A 6 -36.48 -5.96 -2.35
C VAL A 6 -35.98 -4.76 -3.15
N THR A 7 -36.87 -3.79 -3.36
CA THR A 7 -36.49 -2.55 -4.05
C THR A 7 -35.48 -1.76 -3.25
N VAL A 8 -35.69 -1.65 -1.94
CA VAL A 8 -34.76 -0.93 -1.06
C VAL A 8 -33.38 -1.59 -1.08
N LEU A 9 -33.32 -2.92 -1.06
CA LEU A 9 -32.03 -3.63 -1.10
C LEU A 9 -31.31 -3.41 -2.41
N LYS A 10 -32.03 -3.40 -3.53
CA LYS A 10 -31.42 -3.13 -4.84
C LYS A 10 -30.86 -1.72 -4.90
N ASP A 11 -31.57 -0.75 -4.36
CA ASP A 11 -31.11 0.63 -4.32
C ASP A 11 -29.91 0.77 -3.41
N ALA A 12 -29.91 0.09 -2.27
CA ALA A 12 -28.80 0.10 -1.35
C ALA A 12 -27.53 -0.54 -1.99
N GLN A 13 -27.69 -1.65 -2.70
CA GLN A 13 -26.58 -2.27 -3.40
C GLN A 13 -26.03 -1.37 -4.50
N LYS A 14 -26.91 -0.72 -5.23
CA LYS A 14 -26.51 0.19 -6.30
C LYS A 14 -25.74 1.37 -5.72
N LEU A 15 -26.20 1.92 -4.63
CA LEU A 15 -25.52 3.01 -3.96
C LEU A 15 -24.16 2.56 -3.40
N TRP A 16 -24.12 1.38 -2.81
CA TRP A 16 -22.88 0.82 -2.29
C TRP A 16 -21.85 0.64 -3.39
N ARG A 17 -22.23 0.07 -4.52
CA ARG A 17 -21.35 -0.11 -5.67
C ARG A 17 -20.85 1.23 -6.19
N SER A 18 -21.73 2.23 -6.26
CA SER A 18 -21.35 3.56 -6.68
C SER A 18 -20.29 4.15 -5.75
N ASN A 19 -20.43 3.95 -4.44
CA ASN A 19 -19.53 4.52 -3.47
C ASN A 19 -18.22 3.74 -3.30
N HIS A 20 -18.19 2.44 -3.59
CA HIS A 20 -17.06 1.59 -3.30
C HIS A 20 -16.35 1.07 -4.55
N ALA A 21 -17.12 0.67 -5.57
CA ALA A 21 -16.54 0.10 -6.78
C ALA A 21 -16.22 1.17 -7.82
N VAL A 22 -17.06 2.18 -7.94
CA VAL A 22 -16.89 3.24 -8.93
C VAL A 22 -16.00 4.35 -8.40
N ARG A 23 -15.81 4.39 -7.12
CA ARG A 23 -15.00 5.42 -6.48
C ARG A 23 -13.57 5.32 -6.79
N ASP A 24 -13.14 4.43 -7.49
CA ASP A 24 -11.81 4.40 -8.01
C ASP A 24 -10.73 4.58 -6.94
N SER A 25 -9.54 4.69 -7.41
CA SER A 25 -8.39 4.97 -6.58
C SER A 25 -8.18 6.47 -6.42
N VAL A 26 -7.71 6.86 -5.27
CA VAL A 26 -7.22 8.20 -5.00
C VAL A 26 -5.75 8.10 -4.67
N THR A 27 -4.90 8.76 -5.46
CA THR A 27 -3.47 8.79 -5.19
C THR A 27 -3.19 9.81 -4.09
N LEU A 28 -2.71 9.33 -2.95
CA LEU A 28 -2.40 10.18 -1.81
C LEU A 28 -0.99 10.74 -1.86
N TYR A 29 -0.08 9.99 -2.43
CA TYR A 29 1.31 10.40 -2.56
C TYR A 29 1.95 9.66 -3.73
N ASN A 30 2.77 10.35 -4.50
CA ASN A 30 3.51 9.75 -5.61
C ASN A 30 4.78 10.56 -5.86
N ALA A 31 5.82 10.25 -5.12
CA ALA A 31 7.12 10.91 -5.28
C ALA A 31 8.23 10.04 -4.69
N LYS A 32 9.45 10.28 -5.13
CA LYS A 32 10.67 9.66 -4.59
C LYS A 32 10.59 8.14 -4.53
N GLY A 33 9.94 7.54 -5.52
CA GLY A 33 9.81 6.10 -5.62
C GLY A 33 8.63 5.50 -4.88
N PHE A 34 8.01 6.23 -3.97
CA PHE A 34 6.84 5.74 -3.24
C PHE A 34 5.56 6.18 -3.91
N THR A 35 4.60 5.27 -3.99
CA THR A 35 3.25 5.54 -4.45
C THR A 35 2.28 5.00 -3.41
N VAL A 36 1.39 5.85 -2.92
CA VAL A 36 0.39 5.50 -1.91
C VAL A 36 -0.98 5.80 -2.49
N ILE A 37 -1.81 4.78 -2.59
CA ILE A 37 -3.12 4.87 -3.23
C ILE A 37 -4.18 4.31 -2.28
N HIS A 38 -5.27 5.03 -2.17
CA HIS A 38 -6.46 4.59 -1.45
C HIS A 38 -7.47 4.06 -2.46
N ILE A 39 -7.81 2.79 -2.36
CA ILE A 39 -8.74 2.12 -3.29
C ILE A 39 -9.87 1.49 -2.48
N GLY A 40 -11.03 2.12 -2.45
CA GLY A 40 -12.18 1.60 -1.70
C GLY A 40 -11.83 1.41 -0.22
N MET A 41 -11.87 0.18 0.26
CA MET A 41 -11.53 -0.17 1.64
C MET A 41 -10.10 -0.70 1.78
N MET A 42 -9.28 -0.51 0.76
CA MET A 42 -7.91 -1.01 0.73
C MET A 42 -6.93 0.13 0.56
N MET A 43 -5.73 -0.06 1.09
CA MET A 43 -4.59 0.79 0.80
C MET A 43 -3.57 0.01 -0.01
N LEU A 44 -3.03 0.65 -1.04
CA LEU A 44 -1.96 0.10 -1.85
C LEU A 44 -0.74 0.99 -1.69
N VAL A 45 0.38 0.38 -1.32
CA VAL A 45 1.66 1.07 -1.19
C VAL A 45 2.67 0.38 -2.09
N LYS A 46 3.33 1.15 -2.92
CA LYS A 46 4.33 0.65 -3.85
C LYS A 46 5.63 1.42 -3.68
N TYR A 47 6.74 0.72 -3.79
CA TYR A 47 8.05 1.33 -3.89
C TYR A 47 8.74 0.88 -5.17
N SER A 48 9.38 1.82 -5.85
CA SER A 48 10.22 1.54 -7.01
C SER A 48 11.41 2.49 -6.97
N GLY A 49 12.60 1.94 -6.73
CA GLY A 49 13.79 2.77 -6.65
C GLY A 49 14.97 2.00 -6.09
N ASN A 50 16.06 2.73 -5.84
CA ASN A 50 17.27 2.16 -5.27
C ASN A 50 17.38 2.51 -3.79
N ILE A 51 17.68 1.50 -2.96
CA ILE A 51 17.75 1.71 -1.51
C ILE A 51 19.18 2.06 -1.09
N GLY A 52 20.15 1.44 -1.70
CA GLY A 52 21.55 1.59 -1.33
C GLY A 52 22.26 0.25 -1.22
N ASN A 53 23.55 0.27 -0.93
CA ASN A 53 24.40 -0.92 -0.95
C ASN A 53 24.63 -1.55 0.43
N GLY A 54 24.28 -0.85 1.50
CA GLY A 54 24.47 -1.38 2.86
C GLY A 54 23.47 -2.47 3.19
N SER A 55 23.90 -3.45 4.01
CA SER A 55 23.07 -4.60 4.37
C SER A 55 21.74 -4.21 5.04
N TRP A 56 21.68 -3.06 5.67
CA TRP A 56 20.52 -2.59 6.42
C TRP A 56 20.06 -1.20 5.99
N ASP A 57 20.53 -0.72 4.85
CA ASP A 57 20.09 0.57 4.33
C ASP A 57 18.58 0.57 4.10
N SER A 58 17.97 1.71 4.31
CA SER A 58 16.54 1.87 4.11
C SER A 58 16.21 3.25 3.55
N VAL A 59 15.07 3.33 2.87
CA VAL A 59 14.49 4.59 2.40
C VAL A 59 13.14 4.73 3.04
N GLN A 60 12.91 5.86 3.68
CA GLN A 60 11.64 6.16 4.32
C GLN A 60 10.84 7.15 3.49
N CYS A 61 9.55 6.89 3.36
CA CYS A 61 8.62 7.79 2.68
C CYS A 61 8.41 9.05 3.51
N GLU A 62 8.42 10.20 2.88
CA GLU A 62 8.13 11.47 3.55
C GLU A 62 6.67 11.60 3.95
N TYR A 63 5.79 10.92 3.24
CA TYR A 63 4.36 10.95 3.52
C TYR A 63 4.05 10.05 4.71
N VAL A 64 3.33 10.60 5.67
CA VAL A 64 2.85 9.85 6.84
C VAL A 64 1.34 9.70 6.69
N LEU A 65 0.86 8.47 6.77
CA LEU A 65 -0.56 8.18 6.60
C LEU A 65 -1.39 8.87 7.68
N PRO A 66 -2.55 9.44 7.32
CA PRO A 66 -3.50 9.93 8.33
C PRO A 66 -4.01 8.76 9.18
N ALA A 67 -4.45 9.08 10.40
CA ALA A 67 -4.77 8.08 11.40
C ALA A 67 -5.81 7.04 10.93
N GLU A 68 -6.80 7.48 10.16
CA GLU A 68 -7.88 6.61 9.68
C GLU A 68 -7.44 5.63 8.59
N LEU A 69 -6.25 5.82 8.01
CA LEU A 69 -5.74 4.96 6.94
C LEU A 69 -4.58 4.08 7.38
N ARG A 70 -4.24 4.12 8.66
CA ARG A 70 -3.13 3.34 9.21
C ARG A 70 -3.53 1.90 9.48
N PRO A 71 -2.63 0.94 9.26
CA PRO A 71 -2.91 -0.44 9.64
C PRO A 71 -2.87 -0.60 11.17
N PRO A 72 -3.64 -1.54 11.74
CA PRO A 72 -3.63 -1.77 13.19
C PRO A 72 -2.35 -2.45 13.68
N VAL A 73 -1.63 -3.10 12.78
CA VAL A 73 -0.35 -3.77 13.05
C VAL A 73 0.62 -3.45 11.93
N GLU A 74 1.90 -3.68 12.16
CA GLU A 74 2.87 -3.56 11.08
C GLU A 74 2.51 -4.50 9.93
N VAL A 75 2.46 -3.97 8.73
CA VAL A 75 2.23 -4.73 7.50
C VAL A 75 3.51 -4.69 6.69
N ASN A 76 3.97 -5.84 6.23
CA ASN A 76 5.18 -5.89 5.42
C ASN A 76 5.06 -6.92 4.30
N ALA A 77 5.87 -6.71 3.27
CA ALA A 77 5.95 -7.61 2.13
C ALA A 77 7.40 -7.71 1.69
N MET A 78 7.82 -8.92 1.40
CA MET A 78 9.14 -9.14 0.82
C MET A 78 9.10 -8.78 -0.65
N VAL A 79 10.06 -7.96 -1.07
CA VAL A 79 10.23 -7.55 -2.46
C VAL A 79 11.68 -7.83 -2.86
N CYS A 80 11.98 -7.75 -4.14
CA CYS A 80 13.31 -8.08 -4.62
C CYS A 80 13.86 -6.98 -5.52
N VAL A 81 15.19 -6.93 -5.61
CA VAL A 81 15.82 -6.16 -6.67
C VAL A 81 15.57 -6.82 -8.02
N SER A 82 15.87 -6.12 -9.11
CA SER A 82 15.56 -6.57 -10.46
C SER A 82 16.25 -7.89 -10.84
N ASN A 83 17.36 -8.25 -10.20
CA ASN A 83 18.00 -9.54 -10.43
C ASN A 83 17.35 -10.70 -9.70
N GLY A 84 16.37 -10.43 -8.82
CA GLY A 84 15.66 -11.45 -8.09
C GLY A 84 16.43 -12.13 -6.96
N GLN A 85 17.63 -11.66 -6.64
CA GLN A 85 18.51 -12.35 -5.70
C GLN A 85 18.61 -11.69 -4.34
N THR A 86 18.31 -10.41 -4.25
CA THR A 86 18.47 -9.68 -2.99
C THR A 86 17.11 -9.26 -2.45
N ALA A 87 16.82 -9.73 -1.26
CA ALA A 87 15.54 -9.45 -0.60
C ALA A 87 15.51 -8.04 -0.02
N ARG A 88 14.34 -7.44 -0.13
CA ARG A 88 14.01 -6.16 0.47
C ARG A 88 12.69 -6.31 1.21
N MET A 89 12.41 -5.42 2.13
CA MET A 89 11.12 -5.45 2.82
C MET A 89 10.47 -4.07 2.75
N LEU A 90 9.26 -4.06 2.22
CA LEU A 90 8.39 -2.88 2.24
C LEU A 90 7.54 -2.96 3.50
N VAL A 91 7.51 -1.90 4.29
CA VAL A 91 6.89 -1.89 5.60
C VAL A 91 5.98 -0.69 5.75
N VAL A 92 4.78 -0.93 6.26
CA VAL A 92 3.84 0.12 6.69
C VAL A 92 3.59 -0.08 8.18
N ASN A 93 3.89 0.92 8.96
CA ASN A 93 3.77 0.85 10.42
C ASN A 93 2.44 1.42 10.92
N PRO A 94 1.97 0.98 12.09
CA PRO A 94 0.73 1.52 12.67
C PRO A 94 0.78 3.03 12.96
N ASN A 95 1.96 3.62 13.08
CA ASN A 95 2.10 5.06 13.26
C ASN A 95 2.02 5.83 11.92
N GLY A 96 1.80 5.14 10.82
CA GLY A 96 1.63 5.75 9.50
C GLY A 96 2.90 5.91 8.69
N THR A 97 4.06 5.49 9.20
CA THR A 97 5.31 5.59 8.45
C THR A 97 5.48 4.42 7.49
N ILE A 98 6.10 4.71 6.36
CA ILE A 98 6.30 3.75 5.27
C ILE A 98 7.78 3.74 4.94
N ARG A 99 8.37 2.56 4.84
CA ARG A 99 9.77 2.44 4.45
C ARG A 99 10.03 1.17 3.64
N CYS A 100 11.11 1.18 2.89
CA CYS A 100 11.61 -0.01 2.21
C CYS A 100 13.09 -0.18 2.59
N ALA A 101 13.48 -1.37 2.97
CA ALA A 101 14.78 -1.63 3.57
C ALA A 101 15.45 -2.89 3.01
N ASN A 102 16.78 -2.84 2.98
CA ASN A 102 17.58 -4.04 2.79
C ASN A 102 17.48 -4.91 4.04
N MET A 103 17.47 -6.22 3.86
CA MET A 103 17.21 -7.14 4.97
C MET A 103 18.43 -8.03 5.22
N GLY A 104 19.53 -7.41 5.65
CA GLY A 104 20.72 -8.14 6.08
C GLY A 104 21.64 -8.59 4.97
N ALA A 105 21.32 -8.34 3.73
CA ALA A 105 22.18 -8.65 2.59
C ALA A 105 22.67 -7.36 1.97
N ALA A 106 23.96 -7.29 1.72
CA ALA A 106 24.54 -6.16 1.00
C ALA A 106 23.81 -6.01 -0.34
N GLY A 107 23.28 -4.82 -0.59
CA GLY A 107 22.57 -4.57 -1.82
C GLY A 107 23.48 -4.37 -2.99
N SER A 108 23.05 -4.80 -4.16
CA SER A 108 23.54 -4.22 -5.38
C SER A 108 22.76 -2.93 -5.59
N ASN A 109 23.35 -1.94 -6.23
CA ASN A 109 22.66 -0.69 -6.51
C ASN A 109 21.69 -0.87 -7.67
N GLN A 110 20.83 -1.87 -7.58
CA GLN A 110 19.82 -2.19 -8.58
C GLN A 110 18.45 -1.73 -8.12
N GLY A 111 17.58 -1.47 -9.08
CA GLY A 111 16.23 -1.06 -8.80
C GLY A 111 15.46 -2.13 -8.05
N CYS A 112 14.78 -1.73 -7.00
CA CYS A 112 13.87 -2.57 -6.24
C CYS A 112 12.44 -2.16 -6.57
N VAL A 113 11.58 -3.12 -6.86
CA VAL A 113 10.17 -2.85 -7.16
C VAL A 113 9.31 -3.81 -6.37
N GLY A 114 8.31 -3.29 -5.72
CA GLY A 114 7.35 -4.12 -5.00
C GLY A 114 6.22 -3.31 -4.43
N SER A 115 5.16 -4.01 -4.07
CA SER A 115 3.97 -3.39 -3.52
C SER A 115 3.34 -4.26 -2.45
N LEU A 116 2.55 -3.63 -1.60
CA LEU A 116 1.71 -4.33 -0.65
C LEU A 116 0.36 -3.64 -0.57
N CYS A 117 -0.63 -4.36 -0.12
CA CYS A 117 -1.92 -3.77 0.19
C CYS A 117 -2.44 -4.33 1.51
N TYR A 118 -3.30 -3.55 2.16
CA TYR A 118 -3.92 -3.94 3.41
C TYR A 118 -5.31 -3.33 3.51
N PRO A 119 -6.23 -4.01 4.21
CA PRO A 119 -7.57 -3.44 4.42
C PRO A 119 -7.52 -2.32 5.46
N ILE A 120 -8.36 -1.31 5.26
CA ILE A 120 -8.55 -0.24 6.23
C ILE A 120 -9.41 -0.80 7.36
N PRO A 121 -9.00 -0.63 8.63
CA PRO A 121 -9.77 -1.14 9.76
C PRO A 121 -11.13 -0.46 9.92
#